data_2ed8855d9c91a441225ea2bf729a52e5
#
_entry.id   2ed8855d9c91a441225ea2bf729a52e5
#
_cell.length_a   1.000
_cell.length_b   1.000
_cell.length_c   1.000
_cell.angle_alpha   90.00
_cell.angle_beta   90.00
_cell.angle_gamma   90.00
#
_symmetry.space_group_name_H-M   'P 1'
#
loop_
_entity.id
_entity.type
_entity.pdbx_description
1 polymer ?
#
loop_
_entity_poly.entity_id
_entity_poly.type
_entity_poly.pdbx_seq_one_letter_code
_entity_poly.pdbx_strand_id
1 'polypeptide(L)'
;MVNKTITLIQFAYRARKVSFGESVIVKMMSSKVKLMILATEVAPTQVKKYLEKAEFYNTKVLRIFSKQELGEIFEKEAVACIGIEDINLGKEILKINT
;
A
#
# COMPACT_ATOMS: atom_id res chain seq x y z
N MET A 1 -0.58 -14.52 9.56
CA MET A 1 -0.05 -13.79 8.40
C MET A 1 -0.59 -12.36 8.36
N VAL A 2 -1.91 -12.23 8.31
CA VAL A 2 -2.53 -10.90 8.22
C VAL A 2 -2.15 -10.03 9.42
N ASN A 3 -2.14 -10.61 10.63
CA ASN A 3 -1.79 -9.86 11.84
C ASN A 3 -0.36 -9.30 11.78
N LYS A 4 0.58 -10.10 11.28
CA LYS A 4 1.96 -9.65 11.15
C LYS A 4 2.09 -8.55 10.11
N THR A 5 1.35 -8.69 9.00
CA THR A 5 1.32 -7.67 7.96
C THR A 5 0.80 -6.35 8.53
N ILE A 6 -0.28 -6.41 9.30
CA ILE A 6 -0.84 -5.20 9.93
C ILE A 6 0.19 -4.54 10.84
N THR A 7 0.89 -5.34 11.64
CA THR A 7 1.92 -4.81 12.54
C THR A 7 3.01 -4.09 11.77
N LEU A 8 3.47 -4.67 10.66
CA LEU A 8 4.52 -4.06 9.84
C LEU A 8 4.03 -2.76 9.19
N ILE A 9 2.78 -2.74 8.73
CA ILE A 9 2.19 -1.52 8.18
C ILE A 9 2.14 -0.43 9.25
N GLN A 10 1.76 -0.80 10.48
CA GLN A 10 1.70 0.15 11.57
C GLN A 10 3.08 0.70 11.95
N PHE A 11 4.12 -0.13 11.88
CA PHE A 11 5.48 0.34 12.08
C PHE A 11 5.85 1.38 11.02
N ALA A 12 5.52 1.11 9.75
CA ALA A 12 5.79 2.05 8.68
C ALA A 12 5.05 3.37 8.92
N TYR A 13 3.81 3.28 9.36
CA TYR A 13 2.99 4.46 9.62
C TYR A 13 3.59 5.33 10.74
N ARG A 14 4.01 4.69 11.84
CA ARG A 14 4.65 5.41 12.94
C ARG A 14 5.94 6.08 12.52
N ALA A 15 6.66 5.46 11.60
CA ALA A 15 7.92 6.00 11.09
C ALA A 15 7.69 7.05 10.00
N ARG A 16 6.43 7.39 9.71
CA ARG A 16 6.05 8.34 8.66
C ARG A 16 6.52 7.88 7.28
N LYS A 17 6.44 6.58 7.04
CA LYS A 17 6.84 5.95 5.78
C LYS A 17 5.65 5.37 5.03
N VAL A 18 4.47 6.00 5.17
CA VAL A 18 3.25 5.58 4.49
C VAL A 18 2.64 6.77 3.78
N SER A 19 2.25 6.58 2.52
CA SER A 19 1.50 7.57 1.75
C SER A 19 0.11 7.01 1.46
N PHE A 20 -0.84 7.89 1.16
CA PHE A 20 -2.25 7.54 0.97
C PHE A 20 -2.77 8.08 -0.35
N GLY A 21 -3.62 7.29 -1.01
CA GLY A 21 -4.36 7.73 -2.18
C GLY A 21 -3.48 8.27 -3.29
N GLU A 22 -3.83 9.44 -3.82
CA GLU A 22 -3.08 10.04 -4.93
C GLU A 22 -1.62 10.33 -4.58
N SER A 23 -1.31 10.54 -3.30
CA SER A 23 0.06 10.74 -2.86
C SER A 23 0.94 9.54 -3.18
N VAL A 24 0.35 8.34 -3.22
CA VAL A 24 1.10 7.12 -3.56
C VAL A 24 1.71 7.26 -4.94
N ILE A 25 0.93 7.77 -5.91
CA ILE A 25 1.41 7.94 -7.27
C ILE A 25 2.54 8.95 -7.33
N VAL A 26 2.37 10.09 -6.63
CA VAL A 26 3.40 11.13 -6.59
C VAL A 26 4.71 10.56 -6.00
N LYS A 27 4.58 9.78 -4.94
CA LYS A 27 5.76 9.17 -4.29
C LYS A 27 6.39 8.06 -5.15
N MET A 28 5.57 7.36 -5.93
CA MET A 28 6.11 6.39 -6.91
C MET A 28 6.98 7.09 -7.93
N MET A 29 6.52 8.25 -8.41
CA MET A 29 7.28 9.04 -9.39
C MET A 29 8.64 9.45 -8.84
N SER A 30 8.75 9.61 -7.54
CA SER A 30 10.01 9.97 -6.86
C SER A 30 10.78 8.73 -6.39
N SER A 31 10.36 7.54 -6.77
CA SER A 31 10.96 6.26 -6.37
C SER A 31 10.96 6.05 -4.86
N LYS A 32 10.02 6.66 -4.15
CA LYS A 32 9.93 6.52 -2.68
C LYS A 32 9.05 5.36 -2.24
N VAL A 33 8.07 4.97 -3.04
CA VAL A 33 7.18 3.86 -2.69
C VAL A 33 7.84 2.54 -3.08
N LYS A 34 8.01 1.65 -2.10
CA LYS A 34 8.63 0.35 -2.30
C LYS A 34 7.61 -0.77 -2.45
N LEU A 35 6.39 -0.55 -1.96
CA LEU A 35 5.29 -1.48 -2.07
C LEU A 35 4.00 -0.69 -2.04
N MET A 36 3.09 -0.97 -2.97
CA MET A 36 1.76 -0.38 -2.96
C MET A 36 0.77 -1.44 -2.47
N ILE A 37 -0.07 -1.08 -1.52
CA ILE A 37 -1.15 -1.96 -1.05
C ILE A 37 -2.46 -1.35 -1.51
N LEU A 38 -3.12 -2.04 -2.44
CA LEU A 38 -4.36 -1.58 -3.06
C LEU A 38 -5.51 -2.43 -2.55
N ALA A 39 -6.56 -1.80 -2.06
CA ALA A 39 -7.72 -2.50 -1.55
C ALA A 39 -8.36 -3.36 -2.64
N THR A 40 -9.01 -4.45 -2.22
CA THR A 40 -9.65 -5.37 -3.16
C THR A 40 -10.94 -4.81 -3.75
N GLU A 41 -11.59 -3.88 -3.03
CA GLU A 41 -12.88 -3.30 -3.43
C GLU A 41 -12.71 -1.88 -3.93
N VAL A 42 -12.04 -1.72 -5.06
CA VAL A 42 -11.80 -0.40 -5.64
C VAL A 42 -12.44 -0.36 -7.02
N ALA A 43 -12.98 0.79 -7.40
CA ALA A 43 -13.63 0.95 -8.70
C ALA A 43 -12.66 0.56 -9.83
N PRO A 44 -13.16 -0.10 -10.89
CA PRO A 44 -12.28 -0.57 -11.98
C PRO A 44 -11.39 0.50 -12.59
N THR A 45 -11.90 1.74 -12.73
CA THR A 45 -11.10 2.83 -13.28
C THR A 45 -9.95 3.19 -12.37
N GLN A 46 -10.16 3.15 -11.07
CA GLN A 46 -9.11 3.41 -10.09
C GLN A 46 -8.08 2.29 -10.07
N VAL A 47 -8.55 1.03 -10.11
CA VAL A 47 -7.67 -0.13 -10.16
C VAL A 47 -6.73 0.00 -11.34
N LYS A 48 -7.30 0.26 -12.51
CA LYS A 48 -6.53 0.39 -13.75
C LYS A 48 -5.45 1.47 -13.60
N LYS A 49 -5.85 2.63 -13.08
CA LYS A 49 -4.94 3.77 -12.88
C LYS A 49 -3.76 3.39 -12.00
N TYR A 50 -4.05 2.82 -10.82
CA TYR A 50 -2.99 2.47 -9.87
C TYR A 50 -2.07 1.37 -10.40
N LEU A 51 -2.64 0.35 -11.04
CA LEU A 51 -1.84 -0.75 -11.55
C LEU A 51 -0.96 -0.32 -12.72
N GLU A 52 -1.46 0.54 -13.60
CA GLU A 52 -0.66 1.07 -14.69
C GLU A 52 0.52 1.89 -14.18
N LYS A 53 0.28 2.72 -13.16
CA LYS A 53 1.36 3.51 -12.57
C LYS A 53 2.38 2.62 -11.86
N ALA A 54 1.90 1.61 -11.13
CA ALA A 54 2.80 0.68 -10.45
C ALA A 54 3.68 -0.06 -11.45
N GLU A 55 3.12 -0.49 -12.57
CA GLU A 55 3.88 -1.17 -13.60
C GLU A 55 4.91 -0.23 -14.21
N PHE A 56 4.48 1.00 -14.53
CA PHE A 56 5.38 1.97 -15.16
C PHE A 56 6.57 2.30 -14.26
N TYR A 57 6.34 2.43 -12.97
CA TYR A 57 7.41 2.78 -12.01
C TYR A 57 8.03 1.56 -11.34
N ASN A 58 7.67 0.36 -11.82
CA ASN A 58 8.22 -0.90 -11.34
C ASN A 58 8.02 -1.09 -9.82
N THR A 59 6.83 -0.74 -9.35
CA THR A 59 6.45 -0.85 -7.94
C THR A 59 5.65 -2.12 -7.72
N LYS A 60 6.00 -2.91 -6.71
CA LYS A 60 5.25 -4.12 -6.37
C LYS A 60 3.89 -3.76 -5.77
N VAL A 61 2.91 -4.62 -6.00
CA VAL A 61 1.53 -4.40 -5.55
C VAL A 61 1.05 -5.59 -4.74
N LEU A 62 0.35 -5.31 -3.64
CA LEU A 62 -0.27 -6.33 -2.80
C LEU A 62 -1.73 -5.98 -2.63
N ARG A 63 -2.64 -6.96 -2.78
CA ARG A 63 -4.08 -6.73 -2.67
C ARG A 63 -4.70 -7.82 -1.79
N ILE A 64 -4.67 -7.61 -0.48
CA ILE A 64 -5.19 -8.59 0.48
C ILE A 64 -6.20 -8.00 1.46
N PHE A 65 -6.42 -6.70 1.45
CA PHE A 65 -7.35 -6.03 2.36
C PHE A 65 -8.50 -5.39 1.60
N SER A 66 -9.69 -5.36 2.22
CA SER A 66 -10.78 -4.52 1.73
C SER A 66 -10.48 -3.07 2.12
N LYS A 67 -11.25 -2.12 1.56
CA LYS A 67 -11.11 -0.70 1.93
C LYS A 67 -11.34 -0.49 3.42
N GLN A 68 -12.32 -1.20 3.97
CA GLN A 68 -12.65 -1.09 5.38
C GLN A 68 -11.53 -1.64 6.25
N GLU A 69 -11.02 -2.83 5.91
CA GLU A 69 -9.92 -3.44 6.66
C GLU A 69 -8.68 -2.56 6.64
N LEU A 70 -8.36 -2.03 5.47
CA LEU A 70 -7.19 -1.16 5.31
C LEU A 70 -7.37 0.13 6.12
N GLY A 71 -8.59 0.67 6.12
CA GLY A 71 -8.91 1.85 6.91
C GLY A 71 -8.77 1.62 8.40
N GLU A 72 -9.19 0.46 8.89
CA GLU A 72 -9.10 0.13 10.31
C GLU A 72 -7.68 0.16 10.84
N ILE A 73 -6.71 -0.19 10.00
CA ILE A 73 -5.31 -0.16 10.39
C ILE A 73 -4.88 1.24 10.83
N PHE A 74 -5.48 2.27 10.21
CA PHE A 74 -5.13 3.67 10.44
C PHE A 74 -6.21 4.45 11.17
N GLU A 75 -7.21 3.75 11.74
CA GLU A 75 -8.33 4.39 12.41
C GLU A 75 -9.08 5.35 11.49
N LYS A 76 -9.23 4.95 10.23
CA LYS A 76 -9.97 5.67 9.22
C LYS A 76 -11.16 4.82 8.78
N GLU A 77 -12.18 5.47 8.22
CA GLU A 77 -13.39 4.77 7.78
C GLU A 77 -13.10 3.82 6.62
N ALA A 78 -12.39 4.30 5.63
CA ALA A 78 -12.02 3.48 4.47
C ALA A 78 -10.76 4.04 3.82
N VAL A 79 -9.90 3.14 3.33
CA VAL A 79 -8.69 3.53 2.61
C VAL A 79 -8.56 2.64 1.37
N ALA A 80 -8.44 3.24 0.22
CA ALA A 80 -8.37 2.50 -1.05
C ALA A 80 -6.94 2.07 -1.39
N CYS A 81 -5.95 2.87 -1.05
CA CYS A 81 -4.57 2.62 -1.48
C CYS A 81 -3.58 3.25 -0.51
N ILE A 82 -2.53 2.51 -0.20
CA ILE A 82 -1.40 3.06 0.57
C ILE A 82 -0.09 2.69 -0.11
N GLY A 83 0.94 3.48 0.16
CA GLY A 83 2.29 3.19 -0.31
C GLY A 83 3.22 3.05 0.89
N ILE A 84 4.01 1.98 0.90
CA ILE A 84 5.02 1.75 1.94
C ILE A 84 6.34 2.30 1.41
N GLU A 85 6.91 3.26 2.12
CA GLU A 85 8.11 3.98 1.66
C GLU A 85 9.41 3.44 2.24
N ASP A 86 9.32 2.43 3.11
CA ASP A 86 10.50 1.79 3.69
C ASP A 86 10.78 0.48 2.95
N ILE A 87 11.98 0.35 2.39
CA ILE A 87 12.32 -0.81 1.57
C ILE A 87 12.33 -2.10 2.38
N ASN A 88 12.82 -2.06 3.61
CA ASN A 88 12.89 -3.28 4.44
C ASN A 88 11.50 -3.75 4.85
N LEU A 89 10.64 -2.84 5.28
CA LEU A 89 9.27 -3.18 5.64
C LEU A 89 8.48 -3.64 4.42
N GLY A 90 8.67 -2.96 3.28
CA GLY A 90 8.02 -3.36 2.04
C GLY A 90 8.38 -4.78 1.62
N LYS A 91 9.67 -5.10 1.66
CA LYS A 91 10.15 -6.44 1.32
C LYS A 91 9.61 -7.49 2.27
N GLU A 92 9.60 -7.20 3.57
CA GLU A 92 9.12 -8.16 4.56
C GLU A 92 7.62 -8.41 4.40
N ILE A 93 6.83 -7.35 4.19
CA ILE A 93 5.39 -7.49 3.97
C ILE A 93 5.13 -8.35 2.73
N LEU A 94 5.83 -8.08 1.64
CA LEU A 94 5.66 -8.83 0.42
C LEU A 94 6.05 -10.29 0.61
N LYS A 95 7.16 -10.55 1.30
CA LYS A 95 7.69 -11.89 1.54
C LYS A 95 6.69 -12.76 2.31
N ILE A 96 6.09 -12.23 3.37
CA ILE A 96 5.18 -13.02 4.20
C ILE A 96 3.81 -13.22 3.55
N ASN A 97 3.55 -12.57 2.43
CA ASN A 97 2.29 -12.66 1.70
C ASN A 97 2.43 -13.29 0.31
N THR A 98 3.55 -13.92 0.04
CA THR A 98 3.78 -14.62 -1.24
C THR A 98 4.19 -16.07 -1.09
#